data_3bb51585e5e1c8ac233be619826015a4
#
_entry.id   3bb51585e5e1c8ac233be619826015a4
#
_cell.length_a   1.000
_cell.length_b   1.000
_cell.length_c   1.000
_cell.angle_alpha   90.00
_cell.angle_beta   90.00
_cell.angle_gamma   90.00
#
_symmetry.space_group_name_H-M   'P 1'
#
loop_
_entity.id
_entity.type
_entity.pdbx_description
1 polymer ?
#
loop_
_entity_poly.entity_id
_entity_poly.type
_entity_poly.pdbx_seq_one_letter_code
_entity_poly.pdbx_strand_id
1 'polypeptide(L)'
;VVLAAHSLVLPGSGDGLKFYLLPDFSRAAEVGLGKVITAAMNQAFFTLSLGIGAMEIFGSYMPNGRTLTGESVRICALDTFVAIMAGLIIFPACFSFGIQPDAGPSLIFVTLPNVFVNMAGGRLWGTLFFLFMTFASFSTVIAVFENLIAGCIDNFGWSRKKAVLFNGILILIASLPCVFGYNIWSDLHL
;
A
#
# COMPACT_ATOMS: atom_id res chain seq x y z
N VAL A 1 -0.26 -4.30 -15.43
CA VAL A 1 -1.14 -4.59 -16.58
C VAL A 1 -1.06 -6.05 -16.97
N VAL A 2 0.14 -6.64 -17.26
CA VAL A 2 0.27 -8.05 -17.69
C VAL A 2 -0.26 -9.03 -16.66
N LEU A 3 0.08 -8.86 -15.36
CA LEU A 3 -0.47 -9.66 -14.27
C LEU A 3 -1.99 -9.55 -14.15
N ALA A 4 -2.54 -8.34 -14.29
CA ALA A 4 -3.99 -8.13 -14.29
C ALA A 4 -4.67 -8.87 -15.44
N ALA A 5 -4.12 -8.76 -16.66
CA ALA A 5 -4.63 -9.50 -17.82
C ALA A 5 -4.60 -11.02 -17.60
N HIS A 6 -3.53 -11.54 -17.02
CA HIS A 6 -3.42 -12.95 -16.66
C HIS A 6 -4.47 -13.39 -15.64
N SER A 7 -4.67 -12.61 -14.55
CA SER A 7 -5.67 -12.91 -13.53
C SER A 7 -7.11 -12.92 -14.07
N LEU A 8 -7.40 -12.07 -15.05
CA LEU A 8 -8.72 -11.98 -15.68
C LEU A 8 -9.05 -13.19 -16.58
N VAL A 9 -8.04 -13.89 -17.09
CA VAL A 9 -8.22 -15.08 -17.95
C VAL A 9 -8.40 -16.37 -17.12
N LEU A 10 -8.16 -16.32 -15.82
CA LEU A 10 -8.31 -17.49 -14.94
C LEU A 10 -9.78 -17.95 -14.87
N PRO A 11 -10.04 -19.29 -14.84
CA PRO A 11 -11.39 -19.82 -14.67
C PRO A 11 -11.97 -19.38 -13.31
N GLY A 12 -13.21 -18.84 -13.30
CA GLY A 12 -13.85 -18.31 -12.09
C GLY A 12 -13.50 -16.87 -11.74
N SER A 13 -12.64 -16.19 -12.53
CA SER A 13 -12.26 -14.79 -12.31
C SER A 13 -13.44 -13.80 -12.38
N GLY A 14 -14.51 -14.17 -13.09
CA GLY A 14 -15.69 -13.32 -13.29
C GLY A 14 -16.40 -12.95 -11.98
N ASP A 15 -16.46 -13.85 -11.00
CA ASP A 15 -17.08 -13.57 -9.70
C ASP A 15 -16.22 -12.61 -8.87
N GLY A 16 -14.89 -12.77 -8.91
CA GLY A 16 -13.96 -11.83 -8.30
C GLY A 16 -14.02 -10.44 -8.93
N LEU A 17 -14.20 -10.37 -10.24
CA LEU A 17 -14.38 -9.11 -10.95
C LEU A 17 -15.70 -8.42 -10.58
N LYS A 18 -16.80 -9.18 -10.49
CA LYS A 18 -18.09 -8.66 -10.02
C LYS A 18 -17.98 -8.16 -8.58
N PHE A 19 -17.37 -8.94 -7.70
CA PHE A 19 -17.16 -8.55 -6.30
C PHE A 19 -16.38 -7.23 -6.18
N TYR A 20 -15.39 -7.03 -7.02
CA TYR A 20 -14.54 -5.83 -6.96
C TYR A 20 -15.16 -4.59 -7.61
N LEU A 21 -15.80 -4.75 -8.79
CA LEU A 21 -16.26 -3.61 -9.60
C LEU A 21 -17.72 -3.26 -9.40
N LEU A 22 -18.56 -4.21 -8.94
CA LEU A 22 -19.98 -3.93 -8.72
C LEU A 22 -20.22 -3.44 -7.30
N PRO A 23 -20.64 -2.19 -7.11
CA PRO A 23 -20.94 -1.66 -5.78
C PRO A 23 -22.20 -2.31 -5.22
N ASP A 24 -22.11 -2.83 -4.01
CA ASP A 24 -23.26 -3.33 -3.25
C ASP A 24 -23.82 -2.22 -2.36
N PHE A 25 -24.78 -1.49 -2.90
CA PHE A 25 -25.43 -0.38 -2.18
C PHE A 25 -26.32 -0.85 -1.02
N SER A 26 -26.83 -2.08 -1.06
CA SER A 26 -27.62 -2.64 0.03
C SER A 26 -26.73 -2.90 1.25
N ARG A 27 -25.59 -3.51 1.05
CA ARG A 27 -24.58 -3.70 2.10
C ARG A 27 -24.02 -2.37 2.62
N ALA A 28 -23.79 -1.40 1.74
CA ALA A 28 -23.38 -0.05 2.14
C ALA A 28 -24.40 0.66 3.02
N ALA A 29 -25.71 0.47 2.74
CA ALA A 29 -26.79 1.02 3.56
C ALA A 29 -26.89 0.34 4.94
N GLU A 30 -26.71 -0.99 5.02
CA GLU A 30 -26.67 -1.76 6.28
C GLU A 30 -25.53 -1.33 7.19
N VAL A 31 -24.33 -1.15 6.64
CA VAL A 31 -23.14 -0.68 7.39
C VAL A 31 -23.28 0.79 7.81
N GLY A 32 -24.04 1.57 7.05
CA GLY A 32 -24.24 3.01 7.21
C GLY A 32 -23.30 3.83 6.32
N LEU A 33 -23.92 4.66 5.46
CA LEU A 33 -23.18 5.49 4.49
C LEU A 33 -22.10 6.38 5.12
N GLY A 34 -22.35 6.92 6.33
CA GLY A 34 -21.35 7.71 7.05
C GLY A 34 -20.08 6.92 7.35
N LYS A 35 -20.19 5.66 7.77
CA LYS A 35 -19.04 4.80 8.03
C LYS A 35 -18.29 4.47 6.75
N VAL A 36 -19.00 4.20 5.66
CA VAL A 36 -18.41 3.91 4.35
C VAL A 36 -17.62 5.12 3.84
N ILE A 37 -18.19 6.32 3.91
CA ILE A 37 -17.52 7.57 3.50
C ILE A 37 -16.28 7.81 4.37
N THR A 38 -16.40 7.68 5.69
CA THR A 38 -15.24 7.88 6.60
C THR A 38 -14.12 6.87 6.31
N ALA A 39 -14.46 5.61 6.07
CA ALA A 39 -13.49 4.59 5.72
C ALA A 39 -12.79 4.90 4.38
N ALA A 40 -13.53 5.33 3.38
CA ALA A 40 -12.98 5.74 2.09
C ALA A 40 -12.07 6.98 2.21
N MET A 41 -12.47 7.97 3.01
CA MET A 41 -11.64 9.14 3.30
C MET A 41 -10.33 8.74 4.00
N ASN A 42 -10.42 7.91 5.03
CA ASN A 42 -9.22 7.40 5.73
C ASN A 42 -8.29 6.67 4.76
N GLN A 43 -8.82 5.82 3.89
CA GLN A 43 -8.01 5.13 2.89
C GLN A 43 -7.33 6.11 1.93
N ALA A 44 -8.03 7.14 1.47
CA ALA A 44 -7.44 8.17 0.60
C ALA A 44 -6.31 8.95 1.31
N PHE A 45 -6.49 9.29 2.60
CA PHE A 45 -5.45 9.92 3.41
C PHE A 45 -4.19 9.04 3.55
N PHE A 46 -4.37 7.74 3.79
CA PHE A 46 -3.25 6.80 3.92
C PHE A 46 -2.52 6.58 2.60
N THR A 47 -3.24 6.32 1.52
CA THR A 47 -2.61 6.00 0.23
C THR A 47 -1.85 7.20 -0.35
N LEU A 48 -2.38 8.43 -0.19
CA LEU A 48 -1.73 9.66 -0.61
C LEU A 48 -0.71 10.20 0.41
N SER A 49 -0.51 9.52 1.54
CA SER A 49 0.44 9.90 2.59
C SER A 49 0.28 11.34 3.08
N LEU A 50 -0.96 11.84 3.15
CA LEU A 50 -1.25 13.22 3.52
C LEU A 50 -0.94 13.53 4.99
N GLY A 51 -1.19 12.54 5.89
CA GLY A 51 -1.02 12.73 7.33
C GLY A 51 0.42 12.76 7.84
N ILE A 52 1.39 12.29 7.04
CA ILE A 52 2.81 12.19 7.41
C ILE A 52 3.69 13.25 6.77
N GLY A 53 3.13 14.24 6.10
CA GLY A 53 3.89 15.34 5.47
C GLY A 53 4.78 14.94 4.29
N ALA A 54 4.70 13.71 3.79
CA ALA A 54 5.53 13.26 2.67
C ALA A 54 5.28 14.07 1.40
N MET A 55 4.04 14.46 1.13
CA MET A 55 3.70 15.29 -0.01
C MET A 55 4.24 16.73 0.11
N GLU A 56 4.33 17.26 1.33
CA GLU A 56 4.92 18.58 1.60
C GLU A 56 6.40 18.59 1.25
N ILE A 57 7.14 17.56 1.68
CA ILE A 57 8.57 17.42 1.36
C ILE A 57 8.79 17.27 -0.14
N PHE A 58 8.03 16.45 -0.83
CA PHE A 58 8.14 16.33 -2.29
C PHE A 58 7.75 17.65 -3.00
N GLY A 59 6.76 18.37 -2.48
CA GLY A 59 6.39 19.70 -2.95
C GLY A 59 7.52 20.71 -2.81
N SER A 60 8.30 20.63 -1.72
CA SER A 60 9.44 21.54 -1.50
C SER A 60 10.60 21.35 -2.50
N TYR A 61 10.72 20.16 -3.07
CA TYR A 61 11.75 19.85 -4.09
C TYR A 61 11.28 20.11 -5.52
N MET A 62 10.06 20.60 -5.70
CA MET A 62 9.49 20.79 -7.03
C MET A 62 10.13 22.00 -7.73
N PRO A 63 10.57 21.86 -9.00
CA PRO A 63 11.13 22.99 -9.76
C PRO A 63 10.05 24.03 -10.09
N ASN A 64 10.46 25.32 -10.13
CA ASN A 64 9.60 26.50 -10.31
C ASN A 64 8.74 26.51 -11.59
N GLY A 65 8.94 25.60 -12.53
CA GLY A 65 8.18 25.52 -13.78
C GLY A 65 6.94 24.62 -13.73
N ARG A 66 6.63 24.00 -12.58
CA ARG A 66 5.49 23.08 -12.43
C ARG A 66 4.43 23.66 -11.50
N THR A 67 3.18 23.34 -11.77
CA THR A 67 2.05 23.78 -10.93
C THR A 67 1.71 22.69 -9.91
N LEU A 68 1.52 23.08 -8.64
CA LEU A 68 1.12 22.17 -7.55
C LEU A 68 -0.16 21.40 -7.89
N THR A 69 -1.17 22.09 -8.43
CA THR A 69 -2.45 21.47 -8.81
C THR A 69 -2.28 20.41 -9.90
N GLY A 70 -1.45 20.71 -10.92
CA GLY A 70 -1.19 19.75 -12.01
C GLY A 70 -0.50 18.49 -11.53
N GLU A 71 0.48 18.60 -10.64
CA GLU A 71 1.17 17.43 -10.08
C GLU A 71 0.26 16.68 -9.10
N SER A 72 -0.54 17.36 -8.29
CA SER A 72 -1.51 16.71 -7.40
C SER A 72 -2.52 15.85 -8.17
N VAL A 73 -3.08 16.37 -9.26
CA VAL A 73 -3.99 15.61 -10.12
C VAL A 73 -3.31 14.39 -10.74
N ARG A 74 -2.06 14.54 -11.19
CA ARG A 74 -1.29 13.41 -11.75
C ARG A 74 -1.02 12.33 -10.70
N ILE A 75 -0.65 12.71 -9.49
CA ILE A 75 -0.41 11.79 -8.38
C ILE A 75 -1.69 11.03 -8.05
N CYS A 76 -2.81 11.74 -7.84
CA CYS A 76 -4.11 11.10 -7.58
C CYS A 76 -4.53 10.14 -8.70
N ALA A 77 -4.34 10.52 -9.95
CA ALA A 77 -4.71 9.68 -11.09
C ALA A 77 -3.84 8.41 -11.17
N LEU A 78 -2.53 8.53 -10.95
CA LEU A 78 -1.60 7.40 -10.94
C LEU A 78 -1.85 6.47 -9.75
N ASP A 79 -2.06 7.01 -8.55
CA ASP A 79 -2.39 6.25 -7.35
C ASP A 79 -3.67 5.44 -7.54
N THR A 80 -4.73 6.10 -8.00
CA THR A 80 -6.01 5.44 -8.32
C THR A 80 -5.84 4.35 -9.39
N PHE A 81 -5.07 4.62 -10.44
CA PHE A 81 -4.80 3.64 -11.49
C PHE A 81 -4.08 2.39 -10.94
N VAL A 82 -3.05 2.58 -10.12
CA VAL A 82 -2.31 1.48 -9.48
C VAL A 82 -3.21 0.69 -8.54
N ALA A 83 -4.04 1.36 -7.75
CA ALA A 83 -4.99 0.72 -6.84
C ALA A 83 -6.01 -0.15 -7.58
N ILE A 84 -6.58 0.36 -8.68
CA ILE A 84 -7.50 -0.40 -9.54
C ILE A 84 -6.78 -1.62 -10.16
N MET A 85 -5.56 -1.43 -10.67
CA MET A 85 -4.78 -2.55 -11.23
C MET A 85 -4.45 -3.61 -10.19
N ALA A 86 -4.11 -3.23 -8.96
CA ALA A 86 -3.86 -4.17 -7.88
C ALA A 86 -5.12 -4.98 -7.54
N GLY A 87 -6.27 -4.34 -7.44
CA GLY A 87 -7.55 -5.04 -7.24
C GLY A 87 -7.88 -6.02 -8.35
N LEU A 88 -7.66 -5.65 -9.62
CA LEU A 88 -7.84 -6.53 -10.78
C LEU A 88 -6.87 -7.73 -10.81
N ILE A 89 -5.76 -7.67 -10.08
CA ILE A 89 -4.86 -8.81 -9.91
C ILE A 89 -5.36 -9.71 -8.78
N ILE A 90 -5.67 -9.12 -7.64
CA ILE A 90 -5.91 -9.84 -6.38
C ILE A 90 -7.26 -10.54 -6.37
N PHE A 91 -8.37 -9.79 -6.59
CA PHE A 91 -9.70 -10.34 -6.43
C PHE A 91 -10.03 -11.46 -7.42
N PRO A 92 -9.82 -11.32 -8.74
CA PRO A 92 -10.06 -12.41 -9.67
C PRO A 92 -9.22 -13.65 -9.36
N ALA A 93 -7.96 -13.46 -8.95
CA ALA A 93 -7.09 -14.56 -8.59
C ALA A 93 -7.58 -15.30 -7.32
N CYS A 94 -7.94 -14.58 -6.25
CA CYS A 94 -8.48 -15.19 -5.04
C CYS A 94 -9.73 -16.02 -5.32
N PHE A 95 -10.70 -15.47 -6.05
CA PHE A 95 -11.94 -16.17 -6.39
C PHE A 95 -11.71 -17.38 -7.29
N SER A 96 -10.77 -17.30 -8.24
CA SER A 96 -10.42 -18.42 -9.11
C SER A 96 -9.88 -19.63 -8.36
N PHE A 97 -9.22 -19.41 -7.23
CA PHE A 97 -8.67 -20.47 -6.39
C PHE A 97 -9.51 -20.76 -5.14
N GLY A 98 -10.72 -20.19 -5.04
CA GLY A 98 -11.63 -20.40 -3.91
C GLY A 98 -11.08 -19.87 -2.57
N ILE A 99 -10.17 -18.91 -2.62
CA ILE A 99 -9.55 -18.31 -1.45
C ILE A 99 -10.29 -17.02 -1.12
N GLN A 100 -10.77 -16.90 0.13
CA GLN A 100 -11.40 -15.65 0.58
C GLN A 100 -10.36 -14.51 0.66
N PRO A 101 -10.66 -13.34 0.10
CA PRO A 101 -9.78 -12.19 0.20
C PRO A 101 -9.86 -11.60 1.62
N ASP A 102 -8.94 -12.02 2.49
CA ASP A 102 -8.80 -11.43 3.82
C ASP A 102 -8.32 -9.98 3.76
N ALA A 103 -8.58 -9.23 4.82
CA ALA A 103 -8.07 -7.88 4.96
C ALA A 103 -6.69 -7.86 5.66
N GLY A 104 -5.90 -6.86 5.35
CA GLY A 104 -4.64 -6.59 6.02
C GLY A 104 -3.44 -7.43 5.57
N PRO A 105 -2.43 -7.60 6.43
CA PRO A 105 -1.18 -8.28 6.09
C PRO A 105 -1.34 -9.74 5.65
N SER A 106 -2.36 -10.44 6.15
CA SER A 106 -2.64 -11.83 5.78
C SER A 106 -2.93 -11.99 4.28
N LEU A 107 -3.58 -11.01 3.67
CA LEU A 107 -3.83 -11.02 2.22
C LEU A 107 -2.52 -11.09 1.43
N ILE A 108 -1.51 -10.35 1.85
CA ILE A 108 -0.24 -10.24 1.14
C ILE A 108 0.69 -11.43 1.40
N PHE A 109 0.81 -11.84 2.69
CA PHE A 109 1.82 -12.79 3.10
C PHE A 109 1.33 -14.23 3.21
N VAL A 110 0.01 -14.44 3.26
CA VAL A 110 -0.59 -15.78 3.33
C VAL A 110 -1.42 -16.08 2.09
N THR A 111 -2.39 -15.21 1.78
CA THR A 111 -3.35 -15.47 0.70
C THR A 111 -2.70 -15.44 -0.67
N LEU A 112 -1.97 -14.38 -1.01
CA LEU A 112 -1.34 -14.24 -2.33
C LEU A 112 -0.25 -15.28 -2.62
N PRO A 113 0.65 -15.65 -1.70
CA PRO A 113 1.55 -16.79 -1.92
C PRO A 113 0.82 -18.08 -2.26
N ASN A 114 -0.28 -18.40 -1.55
CA ASN A 114 -1.09 -19.57 -1.84
C ASN A 114 -1.73 -19.51 -3.24
N VAL A 115 -2.20 -18.35 -3.66
CA VAL A 115 -2.70 -18.14 -5.04
C VAL A 115 -1.60 -18.42 -6.05
N PHE A 116 -0.41 -17.86 -5.86
CA PHE A 116 0.71 -18.05 -6.80
C PHE A 116 1.21 -19.50 -6.86
N VAL A 117 1.22 -20.22 -5.74
CA VAL A 117 1.60 -21.64 -5.72
C VAL A 117 0.69 -22.49 -6.60
N ASN A 118 -0.60 -22.17 -6.65
CA ASN A 118 -1.61 -22.89 -7.43
C ASN A 118 -1.73 -22.40 -8.88
N MET A 119 -1.08 -21.32 -9.24
CA MET A 119 -1.13 -20.71 -10.58
C MET A 119 -0.10 -21.34 -11.53
N ALA A 120 -0.44 -21.51 -12.80
CA ALA A 120 0.51 -21.88 -13.84
C ALA A 120 1.58 -20.76 -13.99
N GLY A 121 2.86 -21.14 -13.83
CA GLY A 121 3.95 -20.16 -13.81
C GLY A 121 4.01 -19.29 -12.54
N GLY A 122 3.38 -19.70 -11.47
CA GLY A 122 3.22 -18.93 -10.24
C GLY A 122 4.53 -18.48 -9.60
N ARG A 123 5.61 -19.24 -9.77
CA ARG A 123 6.96 -18.81 -9.34
C ARG A 123 7.37 -17.50 -10.01
N LEU A 124 7.19 -17.38 -11.33
CA LEU A 124 7.53 -16.17 -12.07
C LEU A 124 6.62 -15.01 -11.65
N TRP A 125 5.31 -15.24 -11.65
CA TRP A 125 4.32 -14.21 -11.32
C TRP A 125 4.44 -13.74 -9.88
N GLY A 126 4.63 -14.65 -8.94
CA GLY A 126 4.86 -14.34 -7.53
C GLY A 126 6.15 -13.55 -7.33
N THR A 127 7.24 -13.96 -7.97
CA THR A 127 8.51 -13.22 -7.90
C THR A 127 8.36 -11.79 -8.42
N LEU A 128 7.74 -11.60 -9.58
CA LEU A 128 7.50 -10.28 -10.15
C LEU A 128 6.61 -9.43 -9.23
N PHE A 129 5.53 -10.00 -8.69
CA PHE A 129 4.63 -9.29 -7.79
C PHE A 129 5.37 -8.79 -6.54
N PHE A 130 6.09 -9.67 -5.83
CA PHE A 130 6.81 -9.30 -4.61
C PHE A 130 7.99 -8.37 -4.88
N LEU A 131 8.63 -8.48 -6.04
CA LEU A 131 9.69 -7.58 -6.46
C LEU A 131 9.13 -6.15 -6.67
N PHE A 132 8.03 -6.00 -7.40
CA PHE A 132 7.38 -4.70 -7.56
C PHE A 132 6.88 -4.14 -6.25
N MET A 133 6.34 -4.98 -5.38
CA MET A 133 5.88 -4.60 -4.06
C MET A 133 7.02 -4.10 -3.17
N THR A 134 8.19 -4.73 -3.26
CA THR A 134 9.40 -4.29 -2.57
C THR A 134 9.82 -2.89 -3.05
N PHE A 135 9.84 -2.63 -4.35
CA PHE A 135 10.14 -1.30 -4.87
C PHE A 135 9.11 -0.24 -4.43
N ALA A 136 7.83 -0.59 -4.42
CA ALA A 136 6.78 0.30 -3.93
C ALA A 136 6.98 0.63 -2.44
N SER A 137 7.30 -0.36 -1.62
CA SER A 137 7.60 -0.15 -0.19
C SER A 137 8.82 0.73 0.03
N PHE A 138 9.88 0.56 -0.75
CA PHE A 138 11.08 1.41 -0.66
C PHE A 138 10.77 2.88 -0.94
N SER A 139 9.94 3.19 -1.93
CA SER A 139 9.58 4.58 -2.24
C SER A 139 8.85 5.25 -1.07
N THR A 140 7.94 4.53 -0.41
CA THR A 140 7.22 5.01 0.77
C THR A 140 8.16 5.23 1.96
N VAL A 141 9.05 4.27 2.22
CA VAL A 141 10.05 4.38 3.30
C VAL A 141 10.93 5.60 3.09
N ILE A 142 11.45 5.81 1.87
CA ILE A 142 12.28 6.97 1.54
C ILE A 142 11.52 8.27 1.79
N ALA A 143 10.25 8.35 1.40
CA ALA A 143 9.42 9.54 1.61
C ALA A 143 9.25 9.90 3.09
N VAL A 144 8.94 8.91 3.93
CA VAL A 144 8.78 9.08 5.38
C VAL A 144 10.10 9.48 6.03
N PHE A 145 11.20 8.81 5.67
CA PHE A 145 12.52 9.15 6.20
C PHE A 145 12.96 10.55 5.82
N GLU A 146 12.73 10.97 4.57
CA GLU A 146 13.10 12.29 4.11
C GLU A 146 12.36 13.38 4.91
N ASN A 147 11.07 13.16 5.23
CA ASN A 147 10.31 14.07 6.08
C ASN A 147 10.93 14.19 7.48
N LEU A 148 11.26 13.07 8.12
CA LEU A 148 11.89 13.07 9.44
C LEU A 148 13.28 13.73 9.44
N ILE A 149 14.06 13.46 8.39
CA ILE A 149 15.40 14.06 8.21
C ILE A 149 15.29 15.56 8.02
N ALA A 150 14.37 16.03 7.17
CA ALA A 150 14.14 17.45 6.95
C ALA A 150 13.71 18.14 8.26
N GLY A 151 12.77 17.55 9.00
CA GLY A 151 12.37 18.05 10.31
C GLY A 151 13.53 18.16 11.31
N CYS A 152 14.46 17.20 11.32
CA CYS A 152 15.65 17.29 12.16
C CYS A 152 16.63 18.38 11.72
N ILE A 153 16.78 18.60 10.42
CA ILE A 153 17.64 19.65 9.88
C ILE A 153 17.05 21.03 10.20
N ASP A 154 15.75 21.20 9.93
CA ASP A 154 15.08 22.50 10.06
C ASP A 154 14.89 22.93 11.51
N ASN A 155 14.51 22.00 12.40
CA ASN A 155 14.24 22.34 13.80
C ASN A 155 15.50 22.34 14.68
N PHE A 156 16.45 21.44 14.42
CA PHE A 156 17.63 21.26 15.29
C PHE A 156 18.94 21.73 14.65
N GLY A 157 18.91 22.19 13.40
CA GLY A 157 20.12 22.60 12.66
C GLY A 157 21.12 21.46 12.45
N TRP A 158 20.68 20.22 12.42
CA TRP A 158 21.59 19.08 12.29
C TRP A 158 22.12 18.94 10.87
N SER A 159 23.35 18.43 10.77
CA SER A 159 23.84 18.00 9.46
C SER A 159 23.04 16.81 8.93
N ARG A 160 22.87 16.72 7.62
CA ARG A 160 22.13 15.60 6.98
C ARG A 160 22.65 14.22 7.41
N LYS A 161 23.97 14.05 7.52
CA LYS A 161 24.57 12.78 7.97
C LYS A 161 24.16 12.40 9.39
N LYS A 162 24.15 13.38 10.31
CA LYS A 162 23.72 13.17 11.69
C LYS A 162 22.23 12.83 11.77
N ALA A 163 21.39 13.54 11.04
CA ALA A 163 19.95 13.31 10.98
C ALA A 163 19.63 11.92 10.42
N VAL A 164 20.27 11.50 9.33
CA VAL A 164 20.09 10.15 8.73
C VAL A 164 20.49 9.06 9.71
N LEU A 165 21.66 9.18 10.34
CA LEU A 165 22.15 8.15 11.27
C LEU A 165 21.24 8.02 12.50
N PHE A 166 20.86 9.15 13.09
CA PHE A 166 19.99 9.17 14.27
C PHE A 166 18.61 8.56 13.95
N ASN A 167 17.94 9.02 12.88
CA ASN A 167 16.63 8.49 12.50
C ASN A 167 16.71 7.01 12.10
N GLY A 168 17.77 6.57 11.43
CA GLY A 168 17.99 5.16 11.08
C GLY A 168 18.08 4.27 12.33
N ILE A 169 18.89 4.66 13.32
CA ILE A 169 19.00 3.92 14.57
C ILE A 169 17.68 3.95 15.34
N LEU A 170 17.03 5.12 15.44
CA LEU A 170 15.76 5.27 16.14
C LEU A 170 14.68 4.35 15.56
N ILE A 171 14.54 4.30 14.24
CA ILE A 171 13.53 3.46 13.58
C ILE A 171 13.87 1.98 13.70
N LEU A 172 15.15 1.60 13.62
CA LEU A 172 15.56 0.21 13.89
C LEU A 172 15.15 -0.23 15.30
N ILE A 173 15.42 0.60 16.31
CA ILE A 173 15.02 0.30 17.69
C ILE A 173 13.50 0.27 17.81
N ALA A 174 12.79 1.26 17.26
CA ALA A 174 11.34 1.36 17.32
C ALA A 174 10.61 0.24 16.55
N SER A 175 11.25 -0.38 15.56
CA SER A 175 10.68 -1.52 14.84
C SER A 175 10.76 -2.85 15.60
N LEU A 176 11.69 -2.98 16.58
CA LEU A 176 11.86 -4.21 17.34
C LEU A 176 10.59 -4.68 18.06
N PRO A 177 9.83 -3.82 18.78
CA PRO A 177 8.57 -4.23 19.39
C PRO A 177 7.55 -4.77 18.39
N CYS A 178 7.47 -4.17 17.19
CA CYS A 178 6.58 -4.66 16.13
C CYS A 178 6.99 -6.06 15.66
N VAL A 179 8.29 -6.29 15.46
CA VAL A 179 8.80 -7.60 15.03
C VAL A 179 8.60 -8.65 16.13
N PHE A 180 8.89 -8.30 17.37
CA PHE A 180 8.72 -9.22 18.51
C PHE A 180 7.25 -9.50 18.83
N GLY A 181 6.35 -8.56 18.58
CA GLY A 181 4.91 -8.76 18.74
C GLY A 181 4.33 -9.87 17.85
N TYR A 182 4.93 -10.13 16.71
CA TYR A 182 4.54 -11.25 15.84
C TYR A 182 5.16 -12.60 16.20
N ASN A 183 6.13 -12.64 17.10
CA ASN A 183 6.87 -13.87 17.41
C ASN A 183 6.98 -14.12 18.90
N ILE A 184 7.86 -13.38 19.58
CA ILE A 184 8.21 -13.63 20.99
C ILE A 184 7.13 -13.09 21.95
N TRP A 185 6.43 -12.03 21.54
CA TRP A 185 5.39 -11.35 22.34
C TRP A 185 3.99 -11.53 21.76
N SER A 186 3.77 -12.62 21.01
CA SER A 186 2.46 -12.91 20.40
C SER A 186 1.31 -12.98 21.41
N ASP A 187 1.61 -13.28 22.68
CA ASP A 187 0.63 -13.37 23.77
C ASP A 187 0.39 -12.02 24.50
N LEU A 188 1.17 -11.00 24.18
CA LEU A 188 0.98 -9.64 24.69
C LEU A 188 0.00 -8.88 23.79
N HIS A 189 -1.29 -9.00 24.09
CA HIS A 189 -2.32 -8.16 23.48
C HIS A 189 -2.20 -6.74 24.05
N LEU A 190 -1.58 -5.84 23.29
CA LEU A 190 -1.59 -4.39 23.54
C LEU A 190 -2.80 -3.75 22.88
#